data_9179711c12e53e352365cff6a2bb3b8a
#
_entry.id   9179711c12e53e352365cff6a2bb3b8a
#
_cell.length_a   1.000
_cell.length_b   1.000
_cell.length_c   1.000
_cell.angle_alpha   90.00
_cell.angle_beta   90.00
_cell.angle_gamma   90.00
#
_symmetry.space_group_name_H-M   'P 1'
#
loop_
_entity.id
_entity.type
_entity.pdbx_description
1 polymer ?
#
loop_
_entity_poly.entity_id
_entity_poly.type
_entity_poly.pdbx_seq_one_letter_code
_entity_poly.pdbx_strand_id
1 'polypeptide(L)'
;MQFTGTADYIADKELMVAVNAAIRLERPLLVKGEPGTGKTELARQVAAALDLTMIEWTIKSTTRAQQGLYEYDAVSRLRDSQLGDPRVNEVSHYIRRGKLWQAFASDRKVVLLIDEIDKADIEFPNDLLQELDRMEFHVYETGETVRAKVRPIVIITSNNEKELPDAFLRRCFFHYIRFPDAETLSRIVEVHYPGIKQRLVSAALTQFYEIREMPGLKKKPSTSEALDWIRLLVSDDVDPDDLRADVKNALPKLHGALLKNEQDVHLFERMAFMARRER
;
A
#
# COMPACT_ATOMS: atom_id res chain seq x y z
N MET A 1 -7.92 -9.99 20.65
CA MET A 1 -7.06 -10.02 19.46
C MET A 1 -6.01 -8.93 19.61
N GLN A 2 -4.74 -9.25 19.43
CA GLN A 2 -3.63 -8.30 19.52
C GLN A 2 -2.61 -8.63 18.45
N PHE A 3 -2.21 -7.64 17.65
CA PHE A 3 -1.14 -7.74 16.68
C PHE A 3 0.21 -7.54 17.36
N THR A 4 1.12 -8.50 17.23
CA THR A 4 2.47 -8.48 17.83
C THR A 4 3.58 -8.54 16.79
N GLY A 5 3.24 -8.32 15.51
CA GLY A 5 4.14 -8.54 14.38
C GLY A 5 4.10 -9.98 13.87
N THR A 6 4.85 -10.24 12.81
CA THR A 6 5.02 -11.56 12.18
C THR A 6 6.50 -11.79 11.88
N ALA A 7 6.86 -13.02 11.49
CA ALA A 7 8.23 -13.33 11.05
C ALA A 7 8.58 -12.64 9.72
N ASP A 8 7.56 -12.41 8.88
CA ASP A 8 7.73 -11.92 7.50
C ASP A 8 7.59 -10.39 7.37
N TYR A 9 7.27 -9.70 8.49
CA TYR A 9 7.07 -8.25 8.48
C TYR A 9 7.65 -7.59 9.73
N ILE A 10 8.60 -6.69 9.52
CA ILE A 10 9.25 -5.96 10.61
C ILE A 10 8.37 -4.76 10.99
N ALA A 11 7.55 -4.95 12.03
CA ALA A 11 6.77 -3.89 12.64
C ALA A 11 7.53 -3.28 13.83
N ASP A 12 7.68 -1.97 13.86
CA ASP A 12 8.16 -1.28 15.04
C ASP A 12 7.08 -1.24 16.15
N LYS A 13 7.51 -0.82 17.35
CA LYS A 13 6.60 -0.77 18.51
C LYS A 13 5.47 0.25 18.32
N GLU A 14 5.75 1.38 17.66
CA GLU A 14 4.76 2.44 17.43
C GLU A 14 3.68 1.96 16.47
N LEU A 15 4.07 1.26 15.39
CA LEU A 15 3.13 0.67 14.44
C LEU A 15 2.25 -0.39 15.10
N MET A 16 2.83 -1.30 15.91
CA MET A 16 2.06 -2.31 16.65
C MET A 16 1.06 -1.65 17.61
N VAL A 17 1.45 -0.59 18.31
CA VAL A 17 0.55 0.18 19.18
C VAL A 17 -0.57 0.82 18.37
N ALA A 18 -0.26 1.42 17.21
CA ALA A 18 -1.25 2.04 16.34
C ALA A 18 -2.29 1.04 15.83
N VAL A 19 -1.85 -0.12 15.34
CA VAL A 19 -2.73 -1.21 14.88
C VAL A 19 -3.66 -1.65 16.02
N ASN A 20 -3.10 -1.93 17.19
CA ASN A 20 -3.89 -2.42 18.34
C ASN A 20 -4.83 -1.34 18.89
N ALA A 21 -4.44 -0.08 18.87
CA ALA A 21 -5.30 1.03 19.26
C ALA A 21 -6.50 1.18 18.29
N ALA A 22 -6.25 1.13 16.99
CA ALA A 22 -7.31 1.20 15.98
C ALA A 22 -8.32 0.03 16.14
N ILE A 23 -7.83 -1.20 16.36
CA ILE A 23 -8.66 -2.37 16.61
C ILE A 23 -9.52 -2.20 17.88
N ARG A 24 -8.92 -1.69 18.97
CA ARG A 24 -9.62 -1.50 20.26
C ARG A 24 -10.65 -0.39 20.19
N LEU A 25 -10.34 0.70 19.46
CA LEU A 25 -11.24 1.84 19.28
C LEU A 25 -12.30 1.59 18.20
N GLU A 26 -12.20 0.48 17.49
CA GLU A 26 -13.06 0.16 16.34
C GLU A 26 -13.07 1.28 15.27
N ARG A 27 -11.94 1.94 15.09
CA ARG A 27 -11.75 3.00 14.09
C ARG A 27 -10.90 2.50 12.93
N PRO A 28 -11.10 3.05 11.71
CA PRO A 28 -10.19 2.79 10.60
C PRO A 28 -8.77 3.22 10.97
N LEU A 29 -7.78 2.38 10.63
CA LEU A 29 -6.37 2.73 10.73
C LEU A 29 -5.93 3.34 9.39
N LEU A 30 -5.62 4.63 9.38
CA LEU A 30 -5.02 5.30 8.23
C LEU A 30 -3.49 5.24 8.35
N VAL A 31 -2.88 4.53 7.40
CA VAL A 31 -1.42 4.38 7.32
C VAL A 31 -0.90 5.21 6.15
N LYS A 32 -0.15 6.27 6.45
CA LYS A 32 0.56 7.07 5.45
C LYS A 32 2.05 6.73 5.43
N GLY A 33 2.70 6.98 4.33
CA GLY A 33 4.15 6.81 4.17
C GLY A 33 4.55 6.84 2.71
N GLU A 34 5.86 6.92 2.47
CA GLU A 34 6.40 6.88 1.11
C GLU A 34 6.02 5.59 0.38
N PRO A 35 5.98 5.59 -0.97
CA PRO A 35 5.80 4.37 -1.75
C PRO A 35 6.82 3.29 -1.36
N GLY A 36 6.39 2.03 -1.32
CA GLY A 36 7.26 0.89 -1.02
C GLY A 36 7.67 0.74 0.45
N THR A 37 7.03 1.43 1.40
CA THR A 37 7.29 1.26 2.85
C THR A 37 6.49 0.13 3.51
N GLY A 38 5.86 -0.75 2.73
CA GLY A 38 5.17 -1.93 3.26
C GLY A 38 3.76 -1.68 3.81
N LYS A 39 3.09 -0.57 3.44
CA LYS A 39 1.73 -0.25 3.91
C LYS A 39 0.68 -1.30 3.57
N THR A 40 0.65 -1.74 2.31
CA THR A 40 -0.26 -2.79 1.82
C THR A 40 0.06 -4.13 2.49
N GLU A 41 1.36 -4.42 2.66
CA GLU A 41 1.82 -5.64 3.32
C GLU A 41 1.41 -5.68 4.79
N LEU A 42 1.41 -4.54 5.50
CA LEU A 42 0.90 -4.46 6.87
C LEU A 42 -0.49 -5.06 7.01
N ALA A 43 -1.41 -4.74 6.10
CA ALA A 43 -2.79 -5.26 6.17
C ALA A 43 -2.84 -6.78 6.01
N ARG A 44 -2.01 -7.35 5.12
CA ARG A 44 -1.88 -8.79 4.93
C ARG A 44 -1.34 -9.46 6.18
N GLN A 45 -0.31 -8.87 6.78
CA GLN A 45 0.32 -9.40 7.97
C GLN A 45 -0.58 -9.28 9.22
N VAL A 46 -1.37 -8.22 9.32
CA VAL A 46 -2.41 -8.11 10.38
C VAL A 46 -3.47 -9.18 10.20
N ALA A 47 -3.93 -9.43 8.98
CA ALA A 47 -4.90 -10.48 8.69
C ALA A 47 -4.33 -11.86 9.03
N ALA A 48 -3.11 -12.16 8.59
CA ALA A 48 -2.44 -13.44 8.86
C ALA A 48 -2.20 -13.65 10.37
N ALA A 49 -1.66 -12.65 11.07
CA ALA A 49 -1.37 -12.74 12.51
C ALA A 49 -2.63 -12.94 13.38
N LEU A 50 -3.78 -12.47 12.91
CA LEU A 50 -5.06 -12.59 13.63
C LEU A 50 -5.94 -13.73 13.12
N ASP A 51 -5.45 -14.52 12.15
CA ASP A 51 -6.19 -15.60 11.47
C ASP A 51 -7.53 -15.10 10.89
N LEU A 52 -7.49 -13.96 10.17
CA LEU A 52 -8.64 -13.31 9.58
C LEU A 52 -8.54 -13.31 8.06
N THR A 53 -9.70 -13.42 7.40
CA THR A 53 -9.78 -13.21 5.94
C THR A 53 -9.58 -11.74 5.62
N MET A 54 -8.76 -11.46 4.59
CA MET A 54 -8.60 -10.11 4.06
C MET A 54 -9.48 -9.88 2.83
N ILE A 55 -10.13 -8.73 2.79
CA ILE A 55 -10.86 -8.20 1.64
C ILE A 55 -10.10 -6.96 1.19
N GLU A 56 -9.57 -6.97 -0.04
CA GLU A 56 -8.78 -5.89 -0.60
C GLU A 56 -9.56 -5.09 -1.63
N TRP A 57 -9.54 -3.78 -1.47
CA TRP A 57 -10.09 -2.81 -2.40
C TRP A 57 -9.03 -1.79 -2.80
N THR A 58 -8.42 -2.01 -3.95
CA THR A 58 -7.42 -1.10 -4.53
C THR A 58 -8.13 0.05 -5.24
N ILE A 59 -7.81 1.27 -4.84
CA ILE A 59 -8.42 2.49 -5.38
C ILE A 59 -7.65 2.94 -6.62
N LYS A 60 -8.40 3.36 -7.64
CA LYS A 60 -7.87 3.94 -8.89
C LYS A 60 -8.42 5.36 -9.04
N SER A 61 -7.81 6.16 -9.92
CA SER A 61 -8.29 7.51 -10.22
C SER A 61 -9.73 7.58 -10.71
N THR A 62 -10.24 6.48 -11.28
CA THR A 62 -11.62 6.36 -11.76
C THR A 62 -12.56 5.69 -10.76
N THR A 63 -12.07 5.27 -9.61
CA THR A 63 -12.88 4.58 -8.59
C THR A 63 -13.84 5.57 -7.93
N ARG A 64 -15.10 5.18 -7.82
CA ARG A 64 -16.15 5.90 -7.10
C ARG A 64 -16.51 5.17 -5.81
N ALA A 65 -16.90 5.91 -4.77
CA ALA A 65 -17.30 5.35 -3.48
C ALA A 65 -18.42 4.32 -3.59
N GLN A 66 -19.40 4.58 -4.47
CA GLN A 66 -20.51 3.67 -4.74
C GLN A 66 -20.06 2.27 -5.17
N GLN A 67 -18.95 2.14 -5.92
CA GLN A 67 -18.43 0.85 -6.37
C GLN A 67 -17.94 -0.03 -5.20
N GLY A 68 -17.55 0.59 -4.09
CA GLY A 68 -17.23 -0.14 -2.85
C GLY A 68 -18.47 -0.74 -2.20
N LEU A 69 -19.62 -0.11 -2.38
CA LEU A 69 -20.91 -0.56 -1.87
C LEU A 69 -21.50 -1.60 -2.83
N TYR A 70 -21.98 -1.17 -3.97
CA TYR A 70 -22.51 -2.02 -5.03
C TYR A 70 -22.60 -1.28 -6.36
N GLU A 71 -22.76 -2.04 -7.44
CA GLU A 71 -23.09 -1.52 -8.78
C GLU A 71 -24.38 -2.17 -9.25
N TYR A 72 -25.31 -1.36 -9.75
CA TYR A 72 -26.56 -1.83 -10.34
C TYR A 72 -26.45 -1.87 -11.86
N ASP A 73 -26.60 -3.07 -12.46
CA ASP A 73 -26.55 -3.30 -13.90
C ASP A 73 -27.93 -3.07 -14.56
N ALA A 74 -28.32 -1.81 -14.62
CA ALA A 74 -29.60 -1.39 -15.24
C ALA A 74 -29.67 -1.77 -16.72
N VAL A 75 -28.55 -1.78 -17.44
CA VAL A 75 -28.49 -2.10 -18.86
C VAL A 75 -28.83 -3.57 -19.11
N SER A 76 -28.20 -4.47 -18.34
CA SER A 76 -28.53 -5.91 -18.43
C SER A 76 -29.98 -6.18 -18.06
N ARG A 77 -30.51 -5.51 -17.02
CA ARG A 77 -31.92 -5.67 -16.64
C ARG A 77 -32.88 -5.18 -17.72
N LEU A 78 -32.58 -4.05 -18.35
CA LEU A 78 -33.42 -3.53 -19.46
C LEU A 78 -33.40 -4.50 -20.64
N ARG A 79 -32.24 -5.01 -21.03
CA ARG A 79 -32.10 -6.01 -22.11
C ARG A 79 -32.90 -7.27 -21.79
N ASP A 80 -32.76 -7.82 -20.59
CA ASP A 80 -33.47 -9.04 -20.20
C ASP A 80 -34.98 -8.83 -20.12
N SER A 81 -35.43 -7.61 -19.75
CA SER A 81 -36.86 -7.21 -19.81
C SER A 81 -37.40 -7.23 -21.25
N GLN A 82 -36.61 -6.72 -22.21
CA GLN A 82 -37.01 -6.74 -23.63
C GLN A 82 -37.06 -8.15 -24.21
N LEU A 83 -36.23 -9.06 -23.68
CA LEU A 83 -36.21 -10.46 -24.11
C LEU A 83 -37.24 -11.34 -23.38
N GLY A 84 -37.99 -10.79 -22.43
CA GLY A 84 -38.96 -11.53 -21.63
C GLY A 84 -38.33 -12.52 -20.64
N ASP A 85 -37.05 -12.29 -20.24
CA ASP A 85 -36.34 -13.15 -19.29
C ASP A 85 -36.94 -13.00 -17.88
N PRO A 86 -37.39 -14.10 -17.23
CA PRO A 86 -38.01 -14.06 -15.91
C PRO A 86 -37.09 -13.51 -14.79
N ARG A 87 -35.77 -13.50 -14.97
CA ARG A 87 -34.81 -12.93 -14.02
C ARG A 87 -35.03 -11.44 -13.75
N VAL A 88 -35.68 -10.72 -14.67
CA VAL A 88 -36.01 -9.29 -14.54
C VAL A 88 -36.83 -8.98 -13.29
N ASN A 89 -37.59 -9.96 -12.80
CA ASN A 89 -38.47 -9.80 -11.63
C ASN A 89 -37.67 -9.77 -10.31
N GLU A 90 -36.44 -10.26 -10.31
CA GLU A 90 -35.58 -10.29 -9.15
C GLU A 90 -34.40 -9.32 -9.31
N VAL A 91 -34.57 -8.12 -8.73
CA VAL A 91 -33.60 -7.01 -8.84
C VAL A 91 -32.20 -7.38 -8.36
N SER A 92 -32.12 -8.25 -7.35
CA SER A 92 -30.86 -8.73 -6.75
C SER A 92 -29.91 -9.38 -7.76
N HIS A 93 -30.42 -9.97 -8.87
CA HIS A 93 -29.58 -10.54 -9.94
C HIS A 93 -28.73 -9.50 -10.67
N TYR A 94 -29.16 -8.24 -10.64
CA TYR A 94 -28.48 -7.14 -11.33
C TYR A 94 -27.64 -6.28 -10.39
N ILE A 95 -27.48 -6.70 -9.12
CA ILE A 95 -26.67 -6.01 -8.13
C ILE A 95 -25.33 -6.74 -7.97
N ARG A 96 -24.25 -6.06 -8.32
CA ARG A 96 -22.88 -6.54 -8.10
C ARG A 96 -22.36 -5.98 -6.79
N ARG A 97 -22.10 -6.85 -5.80
CA ARG A 97 -21.64 -6.45 -4.46
C ARG A 97 -20.21 -5.94 -4.50
N GLY A 98 -19.99 -4.73 -3.99
CA GLY A 98 -18.68 -4.15 -3.80
C GLY A 98 -17.93 -4.72 -2.58
N LYS A 99 -16.74 -4.19 -2.32
CA LYS A 99 -15.84 -4.72 -1.27
C LYS A 99 -16.31 -4.38 0.14
N LEU A 100 -16.93 -3.19 0.33
CA LEU A 100 -17.56 -2.84 1.61
C LEU A 100 -18.76 -3.76 1.89
N TRP A 101 -19.61 -4.01 0.89
CA TRP A 101 -20.69 -4.98 1.06
C TRP A 101 -20.17 -6.33 1.50
N GLN A 102 -19.15 -6.86 0.82
CA GLN A 102 -18.56 -8.15 1.18
C GLN A 102 -18.07 -8.17 2.62
N ALA A 103 -17.42 -7.08 3.07
CA ALA A 103 -16.94 -6.96 4.44
C ALA A 103 -18.08 -6.87 5.47
N PHE A 104 -19.14 -6.09 5.17
CA PHE A 104 -20.28 -5.90 6.09
C PHE A 104 -21.17 -7.15 6.16
N ALA A 105 -21.34 -7.85 5.05
CA ALA A 105 -22.13 -9.08 5.01
C ALA A 105 -21.42 -10.29 5.61
N SER A 106 -20.14 -10.17 5.97
CA SER A 106 -19.38 -11.28 6.54
C SER A 106 -19.91 -11.67 7.92
N ASP A 107 -20.11 -12.98 8.15
CA ASP A 107 -20.49 -13.54 9.46
C ASP A 107 -19.29 -13.65 10.42
N ARG A 108 -18.07 -13.46 9.90
CA ARG A 108 -16.81 -13.48 10.68
C ARG A 108 -16.12 -12.14 10.59
N LYS A 109 -15.29 -11.83 11.59
CA LYS A 109 -14.43 -10.66 11.54
C LYS A 109 -13.47 -10.78 10.37
N VAL A 110 -13.31 -9.69 9.62
CA VAL A 110 -12.42 -9.62 8.45
C VAL A 110 -11.54 -8.39 8.55
N VAL A 111 -10.43 -8.38 7.81
CA VAL A 111 -9.63 -7.17 7.56
C VAL A 111 -10.07 -6.62 6.21
N LEU A 112 -10.56 -5.38 6.19
CA LEU A 112 -10.85 -4.63 4.97
C LEU A 112 -9.70 -3.67 4.69
N LEU A 113 -8.97 -3.90 3.61
CA LEU A 113 -7.95 -3.00 3.11
C LEU A 113 -8.56 -2.08 2.04
N ILE A 114 -8.49 -0.76 2.27
CA ILE A 114 -8.75 0.27 1.26
C ILE A 114 -7.38 0.83 0.86
N ASP A 115 -6.85 0.36 -0.27
CA ASP A 115 -5.46 0.62 -0.67
C ASP A 115 -5.37 1.82 -1.60
N GLU A 116 -4.42 2.73 -1.31
CA GLU A 116 -4.12 3.93 -2.08
C GLU A 116 -5.30 4.91 -2.22
N ILE A 117 -5.94 5.22 -1.10
CA ILE A 117 -7.15 6.08 -1.07
C ILE A 117 -6.96 7.45 -1.74
N ASP A 118 -5.75 7.98 -1.71
CA ASP A 118 -5.36 9.27 -2.28
C ASP A 118 -5.25 9.26 -3.83
N LYS A 119 -5.41 8.11 -4.49
CA LYS A 119 -5.51 8.04 -5.96
C LYS A 119 -6.85 8.52 -6.50
N ALA A 120 -7.92 8.34 -5.75
CA ALA A 120 -9.25 8.80 -6.15
C ALA A 120 -9.37 10.33 -6.12
N ASP A 121 -10.55 10.82 -6.48
CA ASP A 121 -10.88 12.24 -6.35
C ASP A 121 -10.92 12.67 -4.88
N ILE A 122 -10.73 13.97 -4.63
CA ILE A 122 -10.64 14.55 -3.28
C ILE A 122 -11.88 14.30 -2.42
N GLU A 123 -13.05 14.20 -3.05
CA GLU A 123 -14.32 13.94 -2.36
C GLU A 123 -14.54 12.47 -1.99
N PHE A 124 -13.84 11.54 -2.65
CA PHE A 124 -13.99 10.11 -2.44
C PHE A 124 -13.90 9.67 -0.97
N PRO A 125 -12.93 10.13 -0.16
CA PRO A 125 -12.89 9.78 1.27
C PRO A 125 -14.10 10.29 2.04
N ASN A 126 -14.61 11.48 1.68
CA ASN A 126 -15.82 12.05 2.31
C ASN A 126 -17.07 11.22 1.99
N ASP A 127 -17.18 10.74 0.75
CA ASP A 127 -18.30 9.90 0.31
C ASP A 127 -18.39 8.56 1.04
N LEU A 128 -17.30 8.11 1.68
CA LEU A 128 -17.26 6.88 2.48
C LEU A 128 -17.42 7.11 3.99
N LEU A 129 -17.49 8.37 4.42
CA LEU A 129 -17.47 8.68 5.86
C LEU A 129 -18.62 8.04 6.62
N GLN A 130 -19.83 8.14 6.08
CA GLN A 130 -21.02 7.65 6.75
C GLN A 130 -21.01 6.12 6.85
N GLU A 131 -20.64 5.46 5.77
CA GLU A 131 -20.57 4.00 5.69
C GLU A 131 -19.53 3.42 6.62
N LEU A 132 -18.36 4.06 6.72
CA LEU A 132 -17.28 3.65 7.61
C LEU A 132 -17.57 3.95 9.09
N ASP A 133 -18.31 5.02 9.39
CA ASP A 133 -18.71 5.35 10.75
C ASP A 133 -19.80 4.41 11.27
N ARG A 134 -20.88 4.28 10.48
CA ARG A 134 -22.07 3.51 10.87
C ARG A 134 -21.96 2.03 10.56
N MET A 135 -21.01 1.65 9.68
CA MET A 135 -20.87 0.29 9.14
C MET A 135 -22.18 -0.21 8.51
N GLU A 136 -22.87 0.68 7.80
CA GLU A 136 -24.10 0.38 7.08
C GLU A 136 -24.27 1.28 5.86
N PHE A 137 -25.03 0.81 4.88
CA PHE A 137 -25.48 1.59 3.73
C PHE A 137 -26.80 1.07 3.22
N HIS A 138 -27.51 1.92 2.44
CA HIS A 138 -28.81 1.61 1.85
C HIS A 138 -28.68 1.22 0.38
N VAL A 139 -29.40 0.19 -0.04
CA VAL A 139 -29.50 -0.28 -1.42
C VAL A 139 -30.82 0.23 -1.99
N TYR A 140 -30.74 1.25 -2.83
CA TYR A 140 -31.94 1.96 -3.31
C TYR A 140 -32.86 1.08 -4.15
N GLU A 141 -32.32 0.17 -4.95
CA GLU A 141 -33.06 -0.68 -5.87
C GLU A 141 -33.87 -1.78 -5.18
N THR A 142 -33.42 -2.22 -4.00
CA THR A 142 -34.12 -3.27 -3.22
C THR A 142 -34.79 -2.72 -1.97
N GLY A 143 -34.45 -1.49 -1.54
CA GLY A 143 -34.89 -0.92 -0.28
C GLY A 143 -34.23 -1.56 0.96
N GLU A 144 -33.23 -2.42 0.78
CA GLU A 144 -32.52 -3.09 1.85
C GLU A 144 -31.46 -2.17 2.47
N THR A 145 -31.28 -2.29 3.79
CA THR A 145 -30.11 -1.71 4.48
C THR A 145 -29.14 -2.81 4.84
N VAL A 146 -27.96 -2.76 4.24
CA VAL A 146 -26.85 -3.66 4.57
C VAL A 146 -26.11 -3.10 5.76
N ARG A 147 -26.06 -3.85 6.85
CA ARG A 147 -25.37 -3.49 8.09
C ARG A 147 -24.31 -4.54 8.42
N ALA A 148 -23.15 -4.09 8.91
CA ALA A 148 -22.10 -5.01 9.32
C ALA A 148 -22.56 -5.89 10.49
N LYS A 149 -22.59 -7.21 10.27
CA LYS A 149 -22.89 -8.21 11.29
C LYS A 149 -21.78 -8.28 12.35
N VAL A 150 -20.54 -8.21 11.88
CA VAL A 150 -19.34 -8.11 12.71
C VAL A 150 -18.48 -6.97 12.17
N ARG A 151 -18.14 -6.00 13.02
CA ARG A 151 -17.36 -4.84 12.59
C ARG A 151 -16.00 -5.27 12.06
N PRO A 152 -15.65 -4.97 10.79
CA PRO A 152 -14.36 -5.31 10.20
C PRO A 152 -13.23 -4.46 10.83
N ILE A 153 -12.00 -4.96 10.76
CA ILE A 153 -10.80 -4.14 10.97
C ILE A 153 -10.54 -3.44 9.63
N VAL A 154 -10.65 -2.11 9.62
CA VAL A 154 -10.44 -1.32 8.40
C VAL A 154 -9.03 -0.74 8.43
N ILE A 155 -8.24 -1.05 7.41
CA ILE A 155 -6.91 -0.48 7.19
C ILE A 155 -6.96 0.29 5.87
N ILE A 156 -6.53 1.54 5.91
CA ILE A 156 -6.54 2.46 4.77
C ILE A 156 -5.11 2.91 4.52
N THR A 157 -4.63 2.82 3.28
CA THR A 157 -3.30 3.27 2.92
C THR A 157 -3.32 4.54 2.07
N SER A 158 -2.28 5.36 2.19
CA SER A 158 -2.06 6.55 1.37
C SER A 158 -0.56 6.76 1.13
N ASN A 159 -0.20 7.08 -0.11
CA ASN A 159 1.17 7.43 -0.50
C ASN A 159 1.46 8.93 -0.32
N ASN A 160 0.51 9.69 0.23
CA ASN A 160 0.60 11.13 0.42
C ASN A 160 0.70 11.91 -0.91
N GLU A 161 0.12 11.37 -1.98
CA GLU A 161 0.06 12.04 -3.30
C GLU A 161 -0.92 13.21 -3.27
N LYS A 162 -2.02 13.07 -2.49
CA LYS A 162 -3.02 14.12 -2.27
C LYS A 162 -3.33 14.24 -0.78
N GLU A 163 -3.72 15.43 -0.35
CA GLU A 163 -4.23 15.66 0.99
C GLU A 163 -5.61 15.02 1.17
N LEU A 164 -5.82 14.42 2.33
CA LEU A 164 -7.11 13.85 2.69
C LEU A 164 -7.92 14.87 3.51
N PRO A 165 -9.26 14.92 3.35
CA PRO A 165 -10.10 15.87 4.07
C PRO A 165 -10.01 15.72 5.60
N ASP A 166 -10.00 16.84 6.32
CA ASP A 166 -9.95 16.85 7.80
C ASP A 166 -11.06 16.04 8.45
N ALA A 167 -12.26 16.08 7.87
CA ALA A 167 -13.41 15.31 8.35
C ALA A 167 -13.14 13.81 8.34
N PHE A 168 -12.43 13.32 7.32
CA PHE A 168 -12.02 11.93 7.19
C PHE A 168 -10.89 11.59 8.18
N LEU A 169 -9.87 12.45 8.28
CA LEU A 169 -8.73 12.24 9.17
C LEU A 169 -9.16 12.09 10.64
N ARG A 170 -10.13 12.89 11.10
CA ARG A 170 -10.66 12.85 12.49
C ARG A 170 -11.34 11.53 12.85
N ARG A 171 -11.78 10.76 11.86
CA ARG A 171 -12.46 9.47 12.07
C ARG A 171 -11.49 8.28 12.06
N CYS A 172 -10.28 8.51 11.58
CA CYS A 172 -9.24 7.48 11.52
C CYS A 172 -8.31 7.54 12.73
N PHE A 173 -7.75 6.40 13.10
CA PHE A 173 -6.51 6.37 13.86
C PHE A 173 -5.37 6.52 12.87
N PHE A 174 -4.48 7.48 13.09
CA PHE A 174 -3.44 7.83 12.12
C PHE A 174 -2.09 7.25 12.53
N HIS A 175 -1.35 6.68 11.56
CA HIS A 175 0.05 6.33 11.72
C HIS A 175 0.84 6.67 10.46
N TYR A 176 2.05 7.21 10.62
CA TYR A 176 2.97 7.49 9.53
C TYR A 176 4.14 6.51 9.58
N ILE A 177 4.26 5.65 8.56
CA ILE A 177 5.41 4.76 8.39
C ILE A 177 6.55 5.57 7.79
N ARG A 178 7.59 5.78 8.57
CA ARG A 178 8.82 6.42 8.10
C ARG A 178 9.58 5.46 7.18
N PHE A 179 10.36 6.04 6.30
CA PHE A 179 11.28 5.22 5.51
C PHE A 179 12.27 4.53 6.48
N PRO A 180 12.50 3.21 6.34
CA PRO A 180 13.35 2.48 7.27
C PRO A 180 14.78 3.05 7.28
N ASP A 181 15.44 3.01 8.42
CA ASP A 181 16.88 3.25 8.52
C ASP A 181 17.67 2.05 8.02
N ALA A 182 19.00 2.19 7.93
CA ALA A 182 19.87 1.16 7.39
C ALA A 182 19.83 -0.17 8.18
N GLU A 183 19.66 -0.09 9.49
CA GLU A 183 19.57 -1.27 10.36
C GLU A 183 18.23 -2.01 10.11
N THR A 184 17.14 -1.27 10.08
CA THR A 184 15.81 -1.82 9.79
C THR A 184 15.74 -2.39 8.37
N LEU A 185 16.31 -1.68 7.38
CA LEU A 185 16.32 -2.17 6.00
C LEU A 185 17.19 -3.41 5.84
N SER A 186 18.32 -3.52 6.57
CA SER A 186 19.13 -4.73 6.60
C SER A 186 18.35 -5.94 7.13
N ARG A 187 17.54 -5.74 8.19
CA ARG A 187 16.66 -6.78 8.73
C ARG A 187 15.56 -7.16 7.74
N ILE A 188 15.00 -6.18 7.02
CA ILE A 188 14.01 -6.44 5.96
C ILE A 188 14.64 -7.29 4.85
N VAL A 189 15.86 -6.95 4.41
CA VAL A 189 16.61 -7.73 3.41
C VAL A 189 16.83 -9.17 3.89
N GLU A 190 17.18 -9.39 5.14
CA GLU A 190 17.40 -10.73 5.70
C GLU A 190 16.13 -11.58 5.74
N VAL A 191 14.97 -10.96 6.04
CA VAL A 191 13.65 -11.62 5.98
C VAL A 191 13.33 -12.05 4.54
N HIS A 192 13.58 -11.19 3.55
CA HIS A 192 13.29 -11.51 2.15
C HIS A 192 14.31 -12.45 1.49
N TYR A 193 15.57 -12.40 1.93
CA TYR A 193 16.68 -13.17 1.37
C TYR A 193 17.50 -13.84 2.47
N PRO A 194 16.98 -14.89 3.13
CA PRO A 194 17.69 -15.57 4.21
C PRO A 194 19.06 -16.11 3.76
N GLY A 195 20.09 -15.86 4.56
CA GLY A 195 21.44 -16.35 4.29
C GLY A 195 22.24 -15.52 3.27
N ILE A 196 21.77 -14.34 2.89
CA ILE A 196 22.53 -13.40 2.05
C ILE A 196 23.84 -12.98 2.73
N LYS A 197 24.93 -12.80 1.95
CA LYS A 197 26.23 -12.37 2.46
C LYS A 197 26.13 -10.95 3.06
N GLN A 198 26.30 -10.82 4.37
CA GLN A 198 26.17 -9.55 5.10
C GLN A 198 27.09 -8.44 4.57
N ARG A 199 28.30 -8.79 4.07
CA ARG A 199 29.24 -7.84 3.47
C ARG A 199 28.62 -7.17 2.22
N LEU A 200 27.92 -7.95 1.37
CA LEU A 200 27.24 -7.42 0.19
C LEU A 200 26.07 -6.51 0.59
N VAL A 201 25.25 -6.95 1.56
CA VAL A 201 24.10 -6.15 2.05
C VAL A 201 24.59 -4.82 2.62
N SER A 202 25.63 -4.83 3.46
CA SER A 202 26.17 -3.60 4.06
C SER A 202 26.69 -2.63 2.99
N ALA A 203 27.47 -3.12 2.00
CA ALA A 203 27.96 -2.28 0.91
C ALA A 203 26.82 -1.72 0.05
N ALA A 204 25.83 -2.57 -0.30
CA ALA A 204 24.67 -2.17 -1.07
C ALA A 204 23.83 -1.13 -0.33
N LEU A 205 23.53 -1.32 0.94
CA LEU A 205 22.76 -0.35 1.72
C LEU A 205 23.49 0.98 1.90
N THR A 206 24.80 0.97 2.10
CA THR A 206 25.59 2.21 2.14
C THR A 206 25.40 2.99 0.85
N GLN A 207 25.63 2.35 -0.29
CA GLN A 207 25.44 3.01 -1.61
C GLN A 207 24.00 3.42 -1.86
N PHE A 208 23.02 2.60 -1.46
CA PHE A 208 21.60 2.91 -1.58
C PHE A 208 21.22 4.20 -0.85
N TYR A 209 21.66 4.38 0.40
CA TYR A 209 21.37 5.59 1.17
C TYR A 209 22.10 6.82 0.61
N GLU A 210 23.33 6.66 0.16
CA GLU A 210 24.07 7.74 -0.53
C GLU A 210 23.30 8.21 -1.79
N ILE A 211 22.78 7.26 -2.60
CA ILE A 211 21.93 7.58 -3.75
C ILE A 211 20.67 8.31 -3.29
N ARG A 212 19.99 7.78 -2.28
CA ARG A 212 18.71 8.31 -1.81
C ARG A 212 18.82 9.72 -1.22
N GLU A 213 19.97 10.05 -0.63
CA GLU A 213 20.25 11.36 -0.04
C GLU A 213 20.81 12.35 -1.06
N MET A 214 21.05 11.92 -2.31
CA MET A 214 21.58 12.79 -3.35
C MET A 214 20.66 13.97 -3.61
N PRO A 215 21.17 15.22 -3.52
CA PRO A 215 20.38 16.40 -3.82
C PRO A 215 19.95 16.45 -5.29
N GLY A 216 18.70 16.82 -5.51
CA GLY A 216 18.17 17.01 -6.87
C GLY A 216 17.54 15.78 -7.49
N LEU A 217 17.49 14.62 -6.79
CA LEU A 217 16.71 13.49 -7.24
C LEU A 217 15.22 13.84 -7.34
N LYS A 218 14.63 13.50 -8.48
CA LYS A 218 13.18 13.63 -8.72
C LYS A 218 12.40 12.53 -8.03
N LYS A 219 12.97 11.32 -8.03
CA LYS A 219 12.35 10.16 -7.39
C LYS A 219 13.38 9.42 -6.55
N LYS A 220 13.21 9.48 -5.23
CA LYS A 220 14.01 8.70 -4.30
C LYS A 220 13.66 7.21 -4.44
N PRO A 221 14.65 6.30 -4.53
CA PRO A 221 14.37 4.88 -4.60
C PRO A 221 13.71 4.37 -3.32
N SER A 222 12.76 3.47 -3.48
CA SER A 222 11.93 2.88 -2.42
C SER A 222 12.56 1.61 -1.83
N THR A 223 11.97 1.08 -0.75
CA THR A 223 12.36 -0.21 -0.16
C THR A 223 12.23 -1.36 -1.16
N SER A 224 11.15 -1.39 -1.96
CA SER A 224 10.96 -2.42 -2.98
C SER A 224 12.06 -2.38 -4.03
N GLU A 225 12.43 -1.17 -4.49
CA GLU A 225 13.53 -0.98 -5.45
C GLU A 225 14.89 -1.38 -4.85
N ALA A 226 15.10 -1.16 -3.55
CA ALA A 226 16.30 -1.65 -2.85
C ALA A 226 16.37 -3.18 -2.82
N LEU A 227 15.25 -3.84 -2.50
CA LEU A 227 15.16 -5.30 -2.48
C LEU A 227 15.43 -5.90 -3.88
N ASP A 228 14.79 -5.35 -4.91
CA ASP A 228 14.99 -5.79 -6.30
C ASP A 228 16.46 -5.61 -6.72
N TRP A 229 17.06 -4.47 -6.39
CA TRP A 229 18.45 -4.19 -6.70
C TRP A 229 19.41 -5.15 -6.00
N ILE A 230 19.24 -5.37 -4.69
CA ILE A 230 20.06 -6.33 -3.93
C ILE A 230 19.93 -7.74 -4.49
N ARG A 231 18.72 -8.15 -4.90
CA ARG A 231 18.48 -9.44 -5.56
C ARG A 231 19.31 -9.57 -6.85
N LEU A 232 19.31 -8.52 -7.67
CA LEU A 232 20.10 -8.50 -8.91
C LEU A 232 21.61 -8.54 -8.62
N LEU A 233 22.09 -7.80 -7.62
CA LEU A 233 23.51 -7.84 -7.22
C LEU A 233 23.94 -9.24 -6.79
N VAL A 234 23.09 -9.98 -6.09
CA VAL A 234 23.33 -11.39 -5.71
C VAL A 234 23.33 -12.29 -6.95
N SER A 235 22.36 -12.09 -7.85
CA SER A 235 22.21 -12.90 -9.06
C SER A 235 23.41 -12.78 -10.00
N ASP A 236 23.99 -11.60 -10.08
CA ASP A 236 25.14 -11.28 -10.93
C ASP A 236 26.50 -11.51 -10.22
N ASP A 237 26.48 -12.09 -9.00
CA ASP A 237 27.64 -12.34 -8.13
C ASP A 237 28.58 -11.12 -8.03
N VAL A 238 27.99 -9.94 -7.80
CA VAL A 238 28.71 -8.67 -7.74
C VAL A 238 29.60 -8.64 -6.51
N ASP A 239 30.89 -8.28 -6.69
CA ASP A 239 31.81 -8.14 -5.57
C ASP A 239 31.40 -6.91 -4.72
N PRO A 240 31.28 -7.05 -3.38
CA PRO A 240 31.00 -5.93 -2.49
C PRO A 240 31.98 -4.76 -2.62
N ASP A 241 33.23 -5.02 -2.99
CA ASP A 241 34.24 -3.96 -3.17
C ASP A 241 33.97 -3.08 -4.40
N ASP A 242 33.29 -3.61 -5.41
CA ASP A 242 32.84 -2.85 -6.58
C ASP A 242 31.72 -1.85 -6.24
N LEU A 243 30.98 -2.05 -5.14
CA LEU A 243 29.94 -1.14 -4.66
C LEU A 243 30.47 -0.01 -3.78
N ARG A 244 31.75 -0.07 -3.38
CA ARG A 244 32.40 0.97 -2.57
C ARG A 244 32.87 2.17 -3.37
N ALA A 245 32.73 2.14 -4.70
CA ALA A 245 33.02 3.29 -5.54
C ALA A 245 32.07 4.44 -5.17
N ASP A 246 32.65 5.64 -4.99
CA ASP A 246 31.89 6.86 -4.70
C ASP A 246 30.80 7.05 -5.76
N VAL A 247 29.56 7.13 -5.32
CA VAL A 247 28.36 7.29 -6.16
C VAL A 247 28.45 8.53 -7.05
N LYS A 248 29.25 9.53 -6.62
CA LYS A 248 29.50 10.75 -7.39
C LYS A 248 30.40 10.53 -8.61
N ASN A 249 31.16 9.44 -8.63
CA ASN A 249 32.18 9.16 -9.65
C ASN A 249 31.70 8.21 -10.76
N ALA A 250 30.63 7.46 -10.54
CA ALA A 250 30.09 6.51 -11.53
C ALA A 250 28.61 6.24 -11.30
N LEU A 251 27.91 5.85 -12.36
CA LEU A 251 26.56 5.28 -12.24
C LEU A 251 26.62 4.01 -11.41
N PRO A 252 25.69 3.81 -10.46
CA PRO A 252 25.61 2.57 -9.71
C PRO A 252 25.42 1.36 -10.63
N LYS A 253 26.04 0.24 -10.30
CA LYS A 253 25.78 -1.01 -11.02
C LYS A 253 24.29 -1.33 -10.99
N LEU A 254 23.73 -1.77 -12.12
CA LEU A 254 22.32 -2.11 -12.25
C LEU A 254 21.38 -0.95 -11.84
N HIS A 255 21.80 0.29 -12.07
CA HIS A 255 21.09 1.51 -11.67
C HIS A 255 19.62 1.55 -12.10
N GLY A 256 19.25 0.89 -13.20
CA GLY A 256 17.86 0.80 -13.65
C GLY A 256 16.89 0.14 -12.63
N ALA A 257 17.41 -0.59 -11.65
CA ALA A 257 16.62 -1.07 -10.52
C ALA A 257 16.24 0.08 -9.56
N LEU A 258 17.14 1.04 -9.36
CA LEU A 258 17.00 2.14 -8.39
C LEU A 258 16.49 3.43 -9.00
N LEU A 259 17.03 3.83 -10.18
CA LEU A 259 16.70 5.09 -10.84
C LEU A 259 15.60 4.87 -11.87
N LYS A 260 14.40 5.37 -11.56
CA LYS A 260 13.19 5.22 -12.40
C LYS A 260 12.81 6.49 -13.14
N ASN A 261 13.71 7.47 -13.20
CA ASN A 261 13.51 8.73 -13.89
C ASN A 261 14.76 9.06 -14.72
N GLU A 262 14.57 9.42 -15.98
CA GLU A 262 15.64 9.76 -16.91
C GLU A 262 16.50 10.95 -16.41
N GLN A 263 15.84 11.95 -15.79
CA GLN A 263 16.55 13.10 -15.23
C GLN A 263 17.50 12.71 -14.10
N ASP A 264 17.11 11.69 -13.30
CA ASP A 264 17.95 11.17 -12.23
C ASP A 264 19.17 10.44 -12.80
N VAL A 265 19.01 9.65 -13.86
CA VAL A 265 20.15 9.02 -14.56
C VAL A 265 21.11 10.09 -15.09
N HIS A 266 20.62 11.11 -15.78
CA HIS A 266 21.44 12.21 -16.28
C HIS A 266 22.11 13.04 -15.17
N LEU A 267 21.50 13.13 -13.99
CA LEU A 267 22.14 13.75 -12.83
C LEU A 267 23.43 13.00 -12.46
N PHE A 268 23.38 11.69 -12.33
CA PHE A 268 24.54 10.86 -12.01
C PHE A 268 25.59 10.88 -13.11
N GLU A 269 25.20 10.83 -14.39
CA GLU A 269 26.14 10.92 -15.51
C GLU A 269 26.92 12.24 -15.51
N ARG A 270 26.23 13.37 -15.25
CA ARG A 270 26.88 14.69 -15.15
C ARG A 270 27.85 14.77 -14.00
N MET A 271 27.47 14.22 -12.82
CA MET A 271 28.37 14.21 -11.66
C MET A 271 29.61 13.36 -11.93
N ALA A 272 29.45 12.17 -12.49
CA ALA A 272 30.57 11.31 -12.86
C ALA A 272 31.47 11.97 -13.91
N PHE A 273 30.93 12.73 -14.85
CA PHE A 273 31.71 13.51 -15.83
C PHE A 273 32.52 14.61 -15.15
N MET A 274 31.90 15.37 -14.23
CA MET A 274 32.60 16.47 -13.53
C MET A 274 33.75 15.92 -12.65
N ALA A 275 33.50 14.84 -11.90
CA ALA A 275 34.50 14.21 -11.04
C ALA A 275 35.73 13.67 -11.81
N ARG A 276 35.54 13.28 -13.09
CA ARG A 276 36.67 12.88 -13.98
C ARG A 276 37.50 14.05 -14.46
N ARG A 277 36.97 15.27 -14.49
CA ARG A 277 37.69 16.49 -14.95
C ARG A 277 38.47 17.17 -13.83
N GLU A 278 38.17 16.88 -12.58
CA GLU A 278 38.86 17.39 -11.39
C GLU A 278 40.05 16.53 -10.95
N ARG A 279 40.22 15.35 -11.57
CA ARG A 279 41.41 14.48 -11.43
C ARG A 279 42.39 14.71 -12.57
#